data_3e3f2aa840866f452fea802c382c7870
#
_entry.id   3e3f2aa840866f452fea802c382c7870
#
_cell.length_a   1.000
_cell.length_b   1.000
_cell.length_c   1.000
_cell.angle_alpha   90.00
_cell.angle_beta   90.00
_cell.angle_gamma   90.00
#
_symmetry.space_group_name_H-M   'P 1'
#
loop_
_entity.id
_entity.type
_entity.pdbx_description
1 polymer ?
#
loop_
_entity_poly.entity_id
_entity_poly.type
_entity_poly.pdbx_seq_one_letter_code
_entity_poly.pdbx_strand_id
1 'polypeptide(L)'
;MKYYYDLHLHSCLSPCGSEDMTPANLAAMCALAGLDIVALTDHNTCGNCAAFCRAAEERGLLALAGMELCTREEIHVVCLFPTPHHGEEFEAYVSRRLPPLANDPTVFGRQSYMDEGDLLLGEDPRFLAGHTDIGLEEVPRLAADFGGVAFPAHIDRPSFSLLGVLGLWMPELGFPLAEVSRQCPPEFRLRPDLAGLRLITNSDAHYLDQVWEAEHAMELPERTAAAVLNWLQGTR
;
A
#
# COMPACT_ATOMS: atom_id res chain seq x y z
N MET A 1 6.41 -2.87 -22.47
CA MET A 1 5.21 -2.02 -22.68
C MET A 1 5.09 -1.07 -21.51
N LYS A 2 4.53 0.13 -21.75
CA LYS A 2 4.31 1.15 -20.71
C LYS A 2 2.94 0.92 -20.08
N TYR A 3 2.89 0.86 -18.73
CA TYR A 3 1.66 0.69 -17.95
C TYR A 3 1.60 1.76 -16.87
N TYR A 4 0.45 2.44 -16.74
CA TYR A 4 0.20 3.42 -15.70
C TYR A 4 -0.21 2.73 -14.41
N TYR A 5 0.31 3.21 -13.27
CA TYR A 5 0.11 2.53 -12.00
C TYR A 5 -0.23 3.48 -10.84
N ASP A 6 -0.90 2.90 -9.84
CA ASP A 6 -1.01 3.41 -8.49
C ASP A 6 -0.95 2.22 -7.52
N LEU A 7 0.10 2.14 -6.72
CA LEU A 7 0.40 0.99 -5.86
C LEU A 7 0.18 1.27 -4.37
N HIS A 8 -0.52 2.37 -4.04
CA HIS A 8 -0.80 2.77 -2.66
C HIS A 8 -2.19 3.42 -2.60
N LEU A 9 -3.20 2.59 -2.32
CA LEU A 9 -4.61 2.98 -2.25
C LEU A 9 -5.24 2.39 -0.98
N HIS A 10 -6.15 3.14 -0.36
CA HIS A 10 -6.89 2.70 0.81
C HIS A 10 -8.36 2.47 0.49
N SER A 11 -8.96 1.46 1.11
CA SER A 11 -10.40 1.23 1.07
C SER A 11 -11.09 1.75 2.34
N CYS A 12 -12.41 1.57 2.39
CA CYS A 12 -13.22 1.82 3.59
C CYS A 12 -12.90 0.88 4.77
N LEU A 13 -11.91 -0.01 4.62
CA LEU A 13 -11.39 -0.83 5.72
C LEU A 13 -10.30 -0.08 6.52
N SER A 14 -9.62 0.88 5.91
CA SER A 14 -8.76 1.82 6.63
C SER A 14 -9.62 2.84 7.36
N PRO A 15 -9.44 3.06 8.68
CA PRO A 15 -10.35 3.93 9.45
C PRO A 15 -10.29 5.41 9.02
N CYS A 16 -9.21 5.83 8.37
CA CYS A 16 -9.05 7.16 7.79
C CYS A 16 -9.58 7.27 6.35
N GLY A 17 -9.96 6.15 5.72
CA GLY A 17 -10.57 6.13 4.40
C GLY A 17 -12.04 6.51 4.42
N SER A 18 -12.51 7.17 3.36
CA SER A 18 -13.95 7.45 3.19
C SER A 18 -14.75 6.16 3.10
N GLU A 19 -15.98 6.15 3.62
CA GLU A 19 -16.91 5.02 3.46
C GLU A 19 -17.21 4.72 1.98
N ASP A 20 -17.04 5.69 1.07
CA ASP A 20 -17.22 5.53 -0.38
C ASP A 20 -16.03 4.81 -1.06
N MET A 21 -14.91 4.60 -0.35
CA MET A 21 -13.75 3.87 -0.85
C MET A 21 -13.99 2.35 -0.83
N THR A 22 -15.15 1.93 -1.31
CA THR A 22 -15.50 0.51 -1.43
C THR A 22 -14.71 -0.16 -2.57
N PRO A 23 -14.47 -1.47 -2.55
CA PRO A 23 -13.72 -2.18 -3.58
C PRO A 23 -14.21 -1.90 -5.01
N ALA A 24 -15.54 -1.92 -5.26
CA ALA A 24 -16.07 -1.68 -6.60
C ALA A 24 -15.96 -0.21 -7.03
N ASN A 25 -16.22 0.75 -6.13
CA ASN A 25 -16.08 2.17 -6.42
C ASN A 25 -14.61 2.52 -6.70
N LEU A 26 -13.70 2.05 -5.86
CA LEU A 26 -12.26 2.30 -6.03
C LEU A 26 -11.74 1.72 -7.35
N ALA A 27 -12.10 0.47 -7.67
CA ALA A 27 -11.74 -0.14 -8.94
C ALA A 27 -12.32 0.61 -10.14
N ALA A 28 -13.57 1.10 -10.04
CA ALA A 28 -14.19 1.91 -11.08
C ALA A 28 -13.46 3.27 -11.25
N MET A 29 -13.09 3.91 -10.16
CA MET A 29 -12.35 5.17 -10.21
C MET A 29 -10.95 4.98 -10.81
N CYS A 30 -10.23 3.92 -10.44
CA CYS A 30 -8.94 3.58 -11.03
C CYS A 30 -9.03 3.35 -12.56
N ALA A 31 -10.06 2.65 -13.01
CA ALA A 31 -10.29 2.45 -14.44
C ALA A 31 -10.64 3.77 -15.16
N LEU A 32 -11.47 4.62 -14.56
CA LEU A 32 -11.80 5.94 -15.10
C LEU A 32 -10.57 6.86 -15.17
N ALA A 33 -9.67 6.76 -14.19
CA ALA A 33 -8.40 7.48 -14.16
C ALA A 33 -7.39 7.00 -15.22
N GLY A 34 -7.69 5.91 -15.94
CA GLY A 34 -6.82 5.36 -16.99
C GLY A 34 -5.63 4.59 -16.46
N LEU A 35 -5.70 4.07 -15.24
CA LEU A 35 -4.68 3.20 -14.68
C LEU A 35 -4.73 1.80 -15.31
N ASP A 36 -3.59 1.11 -15.32
CA ASP A 36 -3.44 -0.27 -15.79
C ASP A 36 -3.16 -1.25 -14.65
N ILE A 37 -2.44 -0.76 -13.63
CA ILE A 37 -1.92 -1.56 -12.51
C ILE A 37 -2.20 -0.81 -11.22
N VAL A 38 -2.85 -1.49 -10.26
CA VAL A 38 -3.24 -0.90 -8.97
C VAL A 38 -2.92 -1.85 -7.82
N ALA A 39 -2.80 -1.32 -6.61
CA ALA A 39 -2.71 -2.13 -5.42
C ALA A 39 -3.56 -1.55 -4.29
N LEU A 40 -4.27 -2.41 -3.56
CA LEU A 40 -4.95 -2.03 -2.33
C LEU A 40 -4.03 -2.32 -1.14
N THR A 41 -3.85 -1.33 -0.28
CA THR A 41 -2.86 -1.34 0.80
C THR A 41 -3.41 -0.75 2.10
N ASP A 42 -4.54 -1.27 2.56
CA ASP A 42 -5.15 -0.83 3.81
C ASP A 42 -4.20 -0.99 5.02
N HIS A 43 -4.36 -0.15 6.04
CA HIS A 43 -3.54 -0.17 7.23
C HIS A 43 -3.60 -1.53 7.94
N ASN A 44 -2.46 -2.21 8.04
CA ASN A 44 -2.24 -3.47 8.77
C ASN A 44 -3.22 -4.61 8.44
N THR A 45 -3.87 -4.58 7.29
CA THR A 45 -4.81 -5.61 6.83
C THR A 45 -4.79 -5.79 5.31
N CYS A 46 -5.14 -6.98 4.83
CA CYS A 46 -5.42 -7.29 3.43
C CYS A 46 -6.90 -7.67 3.22
N GLY A 47 -7.76 -7.40 4.19
CA GLY A 47 -9.11 -7.94 4.26
C GLY A 47 -10.02 -7.62 3.07
N ASN A 48 -9.86 -6.46 2.42
CA ASN A 48 -10.59 -6.10 1.21
C ASN A 48 -9.81 -6.39 -0.10
N CYS A 49 -8.56 -6.91 -0.02
CA CYS A 49 -7.74 -7.15 -1.22
C CYS A 49 -8.39 -8.12 -2.20
N ALA A 50 -8.98 -9.23 -1.71
CA ALA A 50 -9.61 -10.22 -2.60
C ALA A 50 -10.81 -9.63 -3.34
N ALA A 51 -11.65 -8.84 -2.66
CA ALA A 51 -12.78 -8.14 -3.26
C ALA A 51 -12.31 -7.10 -4.28
N PHE A 52 -11.32 -6.29 -3.92
CA PHE A 52 -10.75 -5.28 -4.82
C PHE A 52 -10.11 -5.91 -6.07
N CYS A 53 -9.34 -6.98 -5.92
CA CYS A 53 -8.72 -7.67 -7.06
C CYS A 53 -9.78 -8.19 -8.05
N ARG A 54 -10.88 -8.78 -7.56
CA ARG A 54 -11.99 -9.22 -8.43
C ARG A 54 -12.68 -8.05 -9.13
N ALA A 55 -13.02 -6.99 -8.39
CA ALA A 55 -13.64 -5.79 -8.94
C ALA A 55 -12.74 -5.09 -9.99
N ALA A 56 -11.43 -5.09 -9.78
CA ALA A 56 -10.43 -4.53 -10.70
C ALA A 56 -10.29 -5.39 -11.98
N GLU A 57 -10.24 -6.72 -11.84
CA GLU A 57 -10.17 -7.65 -12.98
C GLU A 57 -11.36 -7.50 -13.92
N GLU A 58 -12.58 -7.34 -13.40
CA GLU A 58 -13.79 -7.07 -14.18
C GLU A 58 -13.69 -5.81 -15.03
N ARG A 59 -12.84 -4.86 -14.62
CA ARG A 59 -12.58 -3.59 -15.32
C ARG A 59 -11.31 -3.60 -16.15
N GLY A 60 -10.67 -4.77 -16.28
CA GLY A 60 -9.47 -4.95 -17.07
C GLY A 60 -8.19 -4.40 -16.43
N LEU A 61 -8.19 -4.09 -15.13
CA LEU A 61 -7.02 -3.70 -14.37
C LEU A 61 -6.26 -4.92 -13.85
N LEU A 62 -4.94 -4.80 -13.71
CA LEU A 62 -4.15 -5.70 -12.89
C LEU A 62 -4.12 -5.15 -11.46
N ALA A 63 -4.68 -5.88 -10.49
CA ALA A 63 -4.59 -5.51 -9.08
C ALA A 63 -3.67 -6.45 -8.31
N LEU A 64 -2.84 -5.87 -7.45
CA LEU A 64 -2.04 -6.58 -6.46
C LEU A 64 -2.70 -6.45 -5.08
N ALA A 65 -2.57 -7.52 -4.28
CA ALA A 65 -2.86 -7.43 -2.86
C ALA A 65 -1.70 -6.74 -2.13
N GLY A 66 -2.01 -5.94 -1.14
CA GLY A 66 -1.00 -5.25 -0.35
C GLY A 66 -1.49 -4.86 1.03
N MET A 67 -0.60 -4.27 1.78
CA MET A 67 -0.82 -3.75 3.12
C MET A 67 0.10 -2.56 3.34
N GLU A 68 -0.42 -1.48 3.91
CA GLU A 68 0.44 -0.46 4.52
C GLU A 68 0.66 -0.85 5.98
N LEU A 69 1.80 -1.52 6.23
CA LEU A 69 2.22 -1.93 7.56
C LEU A 69 2.72 -0.71 8.34
N CYS A 70 2.21 -0.50 9.57
CA CYS A 70 2.78 0.44 10.51
C CYS A 70 3.76 -0.29 11.44
N THR A 71 5.04 0.03 11.33
CA THR A 71 6.11 -0.61 12.12
C THR A 71 6.09 -0.16 13.59
N ARG A 72 6.89 -0.82 14.44
CA ARG A 72 7.11 -0.46 15.84
C ARG A 72 7.62 0.97 16.02
N GLU A 73 8.36 1.47 15.04
CA GLU A 73 8.89 2.84 14.99
C GLU A 73 7.86 3.87 14.49
N GLU A 74 6.61 3.44 14.26
CA GLU A 74 5.55 4.25 13.64
C GLU A 74 5.92 4.75 12.24
N ILE A 75 6.59 3.89 11.45
CA ILE A 75 6.91 4.13 10.05
C ILE A 75 5.99 3.28 9.18
N HIS A 76 5.37 3.89 8.19
CA HIS A 76 4.55 3.19 7.22
C HIS A 76 5.41 2.55 6.13
N VAL A 77 5.10 1.29 5.82
CA VAL A 77 5.77 0.50 4.80
C VAL A 77 4.72 -0.20 3.94
N VAL A 78 4.70 0.08 2.66
CA VAL A 78 3.87 -0.65 1.69
C VAL A 78 4.49 -2.01 1.44
N CYS A 79 3.71 -3.06 1.68
CA CYS A 79 4.03 -4.46 1.38
C CYS A 79 3.09 -4.95 0.28
N LEU A 80 3.63 -5.44 -0.85
CA LEU A 80 2.85 -5.89 -2.00
C LEU A 80 3.08 -7.37 -2.26
N PHE A 81 2.02 -8.07 -2.61
CA PHE A 81 1.99 -9.52 -2.79
C PHE A 81 1.44 -9.92 -4.16
N PRO A 82 1.86 -11.09 -4.71
CA PRO A 82 1.45 -11.50 -6.04
C PRO A 82 -0.02 -11.90 -6.14
N THR A 83 -0.65 -12.32 -5.03
CA THR A 83 -2.06 -12.71 -4.99
C THR A 83 -2.69 -12.35 -3.64
N PRO A 84 -4.04 -12.25 -3.55
CA PRO A 84 -4.71 -12.05 -2.27
C PRO A 84 -4.36 -13.10 -1.21
N HIS A 85 -4.16 -14.35 -1.60
CA HIS A 85 -3.80 -15.43 -0.67
C HIS A 85 -2.47 -15.17 0.07
N HIS A 86 -1.43 -14.69 -0.63
CA HIS A 86 -0.16 -14.32 0.02
C HIS A 86 -0.37 -13.13 0.98
N GLY A 87 -1.22 -12.17 0.62
CA GLY A 87 -1.60 -11.05 1.49
C GLY A 87 -2.32 -11.53 2.76
N GLU A 88 -3.25 -12.48 2.63
CA GLU A 88 -3.97 -13.08 3.76
C GLU A 88 -3.03 -13.84 4.72
N GLU A 89 -2.07 -14.59 4.17
CA GLU A 89 -1.04 -15.26 5.00
C GLU A 89 -0.17 -14.26 5.75
N PHE A 90 0.25 -13.17 5.08
CA PHE A 90 0.98 -12.06 5.70
C PHE A 90 0.13 -11.36 6.77
N GLU A 91 -1.14 -11.05 6.49
CA GLU A 91 -2.06 -10.48 7.48
C GLU A 91 -2.22 -11.38 8.69
N ALA A 92 -2.33 -12.69 8.52
CA ALA A 92 -2.42 -13.62 9.63
C ALA A 92 -1.19 -13.58 10.55
N TYR A 93 -0.02 -13.24 10.01
CA TYR A 93 1.19 -12.96 10.80
C TYR A 93 1.10 -11.60 11.50
N VAL A 94 0.78 -10.53 10.77
CA VAL A 94 0.71 -9.15 11.28
C VAL A 94 -0.37 -8.98 12.36
N SER A 95 -1.54 -9.60 12.18
CA SER A 95 -2.66 -9.53 13.12
C SER A 95 -2.29 -9.96 14.55
N ARG A 96 -1.35 -10.90 14.69
CA ARG A 96 -0.86 -11.35 16.00
C ARG A 96 0.16 -10.39 16.63
N ARG A 97 0.59 -9.40 15.87
CA ARG A 97 1.58 -8.38 16.22
C ARG A 97 0.97 -6.99 16.45
N LEU A 98 -0.32 -6.84 16.15
CA LEU A 98 -1.07 -5.65 16.51
C LEU A 98 -1.38 -5.66 18.01
N PRO A 99 -1.30 -4.51 18.70
CA PRO A 99 -1.76 -4.37 20.07
C PRO A 99 -3.25 -4.75 20.16
N PRO A 100 -3.71 -5.31 21.30
CA PRO A 100 -5.10 -5.69 21.50
C PRO A 100 -5.98 -4.45 21.81
N LEU A 101 -5.94 -3.46 20.91
CA LEU A 101 -6.75 -2.24 21.01
C LEU A 101 -7.98 -2.39 20.12
N ALA A 102 -9.14 -2.05 20.69
CA ALA A 102 -10.38 -1.99 19.93
C ALA A 102 -10.48 -0.68 19.16
N ASN A 103 -11.05 -0.75 17.95
CA ASN A 103 -11.43 0.44 17.21
C ASN A 103 -12.61 1.14 17.91
N ASP A 104 -12.60 2.47 17.93
CA ASP A 104 -13.76 3.30 18.26
C ASP A 104 -14.19 4.03 16.97
N PRO A 105 -15.26 3.54 16.29
CA PRO A 105 -15.70 4.13 15.03
C PRO A 105 -16.15 5.60 15.14
N THR A 106 -16.47 6.07 16.35
CA THR A 106 -16.86 7.48 16.57
C THR A 106 -15.67 8.42 16.63
N VAL A 107 -14.47 7.88 16.83
CA VAL A 107 -13.21 8.64 16.93
C VAL A 107 -12.35 8.45 15.68
N PHE A 108 -12.19 7.20 15.23
CA PHE A 108 -11.23 6.83 14.20
C PHE A 108 -11.88 6.51 12.84
N GLY A 109 -13.19 6.32 12.78
CA GLY A 109 -13.91 5.87 11.58
C GLY A 109 -14.20 4.38 11.60
N ARG A 110 -15.06 3.96 10.67
CA ARG A 110 -15.44 2.55 10.49
C ARG A 110 -14.33 1.81 9.74
N GLN A 111 -14.29 0.51 9.93
CA GLN A 111 -13.34 -0.40 9.26
C GLN A 111 -14.15 -1.53 8.62
N SER A 112 -14.67 -1.25 7.41
CA SER A 112 -15.71 -2.06 6.78
C SER A 112 -15.13 -3.11 5.84
N TYR A 113 -15.44 -4.40 6.09
CA TYR A 113 -15.22 -5.47 5.12
C TYR A 113 -16.33 -5.45 4.07
N MET A 114 -15.94 -5.48 2.81
CA MET A 114 -16.86 -5.47 1.66
C MET A 114 -16.57 -6.65 0.73
N ASP A 115 -17.59 -7.09 -0.02
CA ASP A 115 -17.37 -7.95 -1.18
C ASP A 115 -17.09 -7.10 -2.45
N GLU A 116 -16.88 -7.78 -3.58
CA GLU A 116 -16.63 -7.14 -4.89
C GLU A 116 -17.83 -6.38 -5.47
N GLY A 117 -19.01 -6.56 -4.91
CA GLY A 117 -20.25 -5.84 -5.25
C GLY A 117 -20.62 -4.76 -4.23
N ASP A 118 -19.70 -4.43 -3.31
CA ASP A 118 -19.88 -3.45 -2.22
C ASP A 118 -20.94 -3.82 -1.18
N LEU A 119 -21.23 -5.13 -1.03
CA LEU A 119 -22.04 -5.60 0.08
C LEU A 119 -21.19 -5.61 1.36
N LEU A 120 -21.68 -4.93 2.42
CA LEU A 120 -21.07 -4.95 3.74
C LEU A 120 -21.10 -6.36 4.33
N LEU A 121 -19.93 -6.92 4.62
CA LEU A 121 -19.75 -8.24 5.23
C LEU A 121 -19.58 -8.17 6.76
N GLY A 122 -19.10 -7.02 7.27
CA GLY A 122 -18.84 -6.79 8.69
C GLY A 122 -17.86 -5.65 8.91
N GLU A 123 -17.42 -5.48 10.15
CA GLU A 123 -16.43 -4.46 10.52
C GLU A 123 -15.29 -5.12 11.30
N ASP A 124 -14.05 -4.64 11.12
CA ASP A 124 -12.93 -5.07 11.94
C ASP A 124 -13.00 -4.39 13.31
N PRO A 125 -13.06 -5.17 14.40
CA PRO A 125 -13.11 -4.60 15.75
C PRO A 125 -11.74 -4.13 16.27
N ARG A 126 -10.64 -4.49 15.61
CA ARG A 126 -9.27 -4.09 16.01
C ARG A 126 -8.98 -2.68 15.52
N PHE A 127 -8.16 -1.93 16.21
CA PHE A 127 -7.67 -0.64 15.73
C PHE A 127 -6.55 -0.87 14.69
N LEU A 128 -6.90 -0.86 13.41
CA LEU A 128 -6.00 -1.18 12.30
C LEU A 128 -4.95 -0.10 12.04
N ALA A 129 -5.22 1.17 12.33
CA ALA A 129 -4.24 2.26 12.12
C ALA A 129 -3.17 2.35 13.23
N GLY A 130 -3.15 1.41 14.19
CA GLY A 130 -2.12 1.33 15.22
C GLY A 130 -0.79 0.77 14.70
N HIS A 131 0.30 1.01 15.45
CA HIS A 131 1.58 0.39 15.15
C HIS A 131 1.62 -1.08 15.58
N THR A 132 2.38 -1.90 14.86
CA THR A 132 2.69 -3.29 15.22
C THR A 132 3.92 -3.36 16.13
N ASP A 133 4.28 -4.55 16.62
CA ASP A 133 5.58 -4.80 17.27
C ASP A 133 6.69 -5.23 16.29
N ILE A 134 6.44 -5.14 14.97
CA ILE A 134 7.38 -5.49 13.90
C ILE A 134 8.35 -4.32 13.69
N GLY A 135 9.67 -4.60 13.80
CA GLY A 135 10.70 -3.60 13.55
C GLY A 135 10.88 -3.30 12.06
N LEU A 136 11.22 -2.04 11.73
CA LEU A 136 11.44 -1.60 10.36
C LEU A 136 12.46 -2.48 9.62
N GLU A 137 13.53 -2.89 10.29
CA GLU A 137 14.60 -3.73 9.75
C GLU A 137 14.17 -5.15 9.39
N GLU A 138 13.04 -5.61 9.96
CA GLU A 138 12.49 -6.95 9.70
C GLU A 138 11.65 -6.98 8.41
N VAL A 139 11.04 -5.84 8.04
CA VAL A 139 9.97 -5.79 7.02
C VAL A 139 10.41 -6.27 5.64
N PRO A 140 11.57 -5.89 5.07
CA PRO A 140 11.96 -6.34 3.73
C PRO A 140 12.07 -7.86 3.62
N ARG A 141 12.70 -8.49 4.63
CA ARG A 141 12.82 -9.94 4.68
C ARG A 141 11.47 -10.60 4.93
N LEU A 142 10.70 -10.06 5.88
CA LEU A 142 9.39 -10.60 6.22
C LEU A 142 8.46 -10.60 4.99
N ALA A 143 8.38 -9.49 4.24
CA ALA A 143 7.59 -9.44 3.01
C ALA A 143 8.07 -10.47 1.97
N ALA A 144 9.39 -10.63 1.82
CA ALA A 144 9.98 -11.61 0.91
C ALA A 144 9.66 -13.06 1.32
N ASP A 145 9.64 -13.39 2.62
CA ASP A 145 9.27 -14.71 3.14
C ASP A 145 7.82 -15.10 2.77
N PHE A 146 6.95 -14.12 2.52
CA PHE A 146 5.58 -14.28 1.99
C PHE A 146 5.49 -14.03 0.47
N GLY A 147 6.61 -14.03 -0.25
CA GLY A 147 6.65 -13.86 -1.72
C GLY A 147 6.39 -12.44 -2.21
N GLY A 148 6.44 -11.46 -1.33
CA GLY A 148 6.16 -10.04 -1.60
C GLY A 148 7.41 -9.17 -1.70
N VAL A 149 7.16 -7.87 -1.86
CA VAL A 149 8.15 -6.78 -1.86
C VAL A 149 7.66 -5.67 -0.95
N ALA A 150 8.58 -5.06 -0.20
CA ALA A 150 8.27 -3.94 0.67
C ALA A 150 9.07 -2.70 0.31
N PHE A 151 8.48 -1.51 0.55
CA PHE A 151 9.14 -0.21 0.44
C PHE A 151 8.53 0.79 1.40
N PRO A 152 9.34 1.71 1.98
CA PRO A 152 8.83 2.76 2.86
C PRO A 152 7.89 3.71 2.11
N ALA A 153 6.74 4.00 2.70
CA ALA A 153 5.73 4.91 2.19
C ALA A 153 6.14 6.39 2.43
N HIS A 154 5.75 7.25 1.50
CA HIS A 154 5.77 8.73 1.60
C HIS A 154 6.90 9.29 2.48
N ILE A 155 8.17 8.92 2.19
CA ILE A 155 9.35 9.23 3.01
C ILE A 155 9.61 10.73 3.23
N ASP A 156 8.96 11.60 2.48
CA ASP A 156 9.01 13.05 2.56
C ASP A 156 8.03 13.67 3.57
N ARG A 157 7.12 12.88 4.16
CA ARG A 157 6.18 13.35 5.19
C ARG A 157 6.89 13.54 6.54
N PRO A 158 6.40 14.47 7.41
CA PRO A 158 7.01 14.71 8.73
C PRO A 158 6.67 13.63 9.76
N SER A 159 5.64 12.80 9.53
CA SER A 159 5.18 11.74 10.43
C SER A 159 4.91 10.45 9.65
N PHE A 160 4.94 9.33 10.36
CA PHE A 160 4.73 7.99 9.80
C PHE A 160 5.64 7.68 8.61
N SER A 161 6.80 8.32 8.54
CA SER A 161 7.73 8.19 7.43
C SER A 161 9.15 7.89 7.91
N LEU A 162 9.91 7.16 7.09
CA LEU A 162 11.27 6.76 7.44
C LEU A 162 12.15 7.99 7.75
N LEU A 163 12.13 9.00 6.89
CA LEU A 163 12.98 10.18 7.11
C LEU A 163 12.44 11.13 8.19
N GLY A 164 11.13 11.15 8.41
CA GLY A 164 10.53 11.89 9.52
C GLY A 164 10.94 11.36 10.89
N VAL A 165 11.10 10.03 11.01
CA VAL A 165 11.44 9.34 12.25
C VAL A 165 12.96 9.20 12.42
N LEU A 166 13.68 8.71 11.39
CA LEU A 166 15.12 8.40 11.47
C LEU A 166 16.02 9.56 11.02
N GLY A 167 15.49 10.50 10.24
CA GLY A 167 16.22 11.69 9.76
C GLY A 167 17.07 11.47 8.52
N LEU A 168 17.44 10.24 8.18
CA LEU A 168 18.29 9.90 7.02
C LEU A 168 17.91 8.55 6.43
N TRP A 169 18.25 8.36 5.15
CA TRP A 169 18.13 7.06 4.48
C TRP A 169 19.24 6.10 4.91
N MET A 170 18.87 4.86 5.17
CA MET A 170 19.77 3.80 5.63
C MET A 170 19.71 2.62 4.63
N PRO A 171 20.67 2.51 3.68
CA PRO A 171 20.69 1.43 2.68
C PRO A 171 20.76 0.02 3.29
N GLU A 172 21.33 -0.13 4.47
CA GLU A 172 21.43 -1.39 5.22
C GLU A 172 20.07 -1.97 5.63
N LEU A 173 19.00 -1.18 5.62
CA LEU A 173 17.64 -1.67 5.82
C LEU A 173 17.18 -2.61 4.69
N GLY A 174 17.82 -2.54 3.51
CA GLY A 174 17.57 -3.48 2.42
C GLY A 174 16.32 -3.22 1.58
N PHE A 175 15.71 -2.04 1.68
CA PHE A 175 14.60 -1.66 0.81
C PHE A 175 15.09 -1.36 -0.61
N PRO A 176 14.43 -1.91 -1.66
CA PRO A 176 14.88 -1.77 -3.04
C PRO A 176 14.58 -0.36 -3.64
N LEU A 177 13.65 0.35 -3.05
CA LEU A 177 13.17 1.67 -3.44
C LEU A 177 12.41 2.31 -2.28
N ALA A 178 11.98 3.57 -2.46
CA ALA A 178 11.08 4.24 -1.53
C ALA A 178 10.00 5.02 -2.29
N GLU A 179 8.90 5.28 -1.61
CA GLU A 179 7.83 6.15 -2.11
C GLU A 179 8.01 7.57 -1.58
N VAL A 180 7.73 8.54 -2.44
CA VAL A 180 7.55 9.94 -2.08
C VAL A 180 6.12 10.38 -2.38
N SER A 181 5.60 11.29 -1.54
CA SER A 181 4.24 11.79 -1.68
C SER A 181 4.04 12.63 -2.96
N ARG A 182 2.80 12.87 -3.31
CA ARG A 182 2.39 13.77 -4.40
C ARG A 182 2.96 15.19 -4.22
N GLN A 183 3.03 15.66 -2.98
CA GLN A 183 3.50 16.99 -2.68
C GLN A 183 5.02 17.06 -2.44
N CYS A 184 5.75 15.98 -2.70
CA CYS A 184 7.20 15.93 -2.49
C CYS A 184 7.90 17.07 -3.22
N PRO A 185 8.57 18.00 -2.49
CA PRO A 185 9.28 19.10 -3.11
C PRO A 185 10.42 18.59 -4.01
N PRO A 186 10.68 19.20 -5.17
CA PRO A 186 11.76 18.78 -6.05
C PRO A 186 13.13 18.72 -5.36
N GLU A 187 13.40 19.65 -4.46
CA GLU A 187 14.65 19.72 -3.66
C GLU A 187 14.81 18.56 -2.70
N PHE A 188 13.70 17.96 -2.22
CA PHE A 188 13.76 16.77 -1.37
C PHE A 188 14.40 15.58 -2.10
N ARG A 189 14.09 15.40 -3.39
CA ARG A 189 14.66 14.33 -4.23
C ARG A 189 16.16 14.51 -4.50
N LEU A 190 16.71 15.72 -4.24
CA LEU A 190 18.12 16.04 -4.41
C LEU A 190 18.95 15.83 -3.13
N ARG A 191 18.35 15.30 -2.07
CA ARG A 191 19.07 15.00 -0.84
C ARG A 191 20.23 14.05 -1.10
N PRO A 192 21.44 14.33 -0.54
CA PRO A 192 22.62 13.47 -0.78
C PRO A 192 22.47 12.03 -0.29
N ASP A 193 21.72 11.81 0.80
CA ASP A 193 21.45 10.49 1.36
C ASP A 193 20.47 9.65 0.51
N LEU A 194 19.74 10.27 -0.42
CA LEU A 194 18.88 9.59 -1.40
C LEU A 194 19.57 9.34 -2.75
N ALA A 195 20.84 9.70 -2.88
CA ALA A 195 21.57 9.55 -4.14
C ALA A 195 21.64 8.07 -4.56
N GLY A 196 21.11 7.76 -5.75
CA GLY A 196 21.05 6.39 -6.28
C GLY A 196 19.86 5.55 -5.81
N LEU A 197 19.07 6.04 -4.86
CA LEU A 197 17.82 5.41 -4.47
C LEU A 197 16.76 5.65 -5.56
N ARG A 198 16.07 4.58 -5.95
CA ARG A 198 14.93 4.70 -6.85
C ARG A 198 13.70 5.19 -6.05
N LEU A 199 13.10 6.27 -6.53
CA LEU A 199 11.91 6.86 -5.93
C LEU A 199 10.71 6.66 -6.85
N ILE A 200 9.62 6.15 -6.30
CA ILE A 200 8.31 6.05 -6.94
C ILE A 200 7.33 7.02 -6.28
N THR A 201 6.21 7.25 -6.94
CA THR A 201 5.15 8.10 -6.41
C THR A 201 3.81 7.41 -6.64
N ASN A 202 2.98 7.36 -5.62
CA ASN A 202 1.61 6.86 -5.64
C ASN A 202 0.68 7.92 -5.06
N SER A 203 -0.63 7.72 -5.14
CA SER A 203 -1.60 8.69 -4.65
C SER A 203 -1.73 8.70 -3.14
N ASP A 204 -1.66 7.52 -2.51
CA ASP A 204 -2.05 7.31 -1.10
C ASP A 204 -3.50 7.81 -0.88
N ALA A 205 -4.38 7.44 -1.82
CA ALA A 205 -5.75 7.94 -1.86
C ALA A 205 -6.61 7.33 -0.75
N HIS A 206 -7.26 8.20 0.02
CA HIS A 206 -8.23 7.89 1.07
C HIS A 206 -9.64 8.34 0.69
N TYR A 207 -9.79 9.06 -0.43
CA TYR A 207 -11.04 9.54 -1.01
C TYR A 207 -11.01 9.29 -2.52
N LEU A 208 -12.17 9.06 -3.14
CA LEU A 208 -12.25 8.74 -4.57
C LEU A 208 -11.66 9.84 -5.47
N ASP A 209 -11.80 11.10 -5.08
CA ASP A 209 -11.25 12.25 -5.82
C ASP A 209 -9.74 12.43 -5.66
N GLN A 210 -9.10 11.64 -4.80
CA GLN A 210 -7.65 11.60 -4.63
C GLN A 210 -6.97 10.56 -5.52
N VAL A 211 -7.72 9.63 -6.11
CA VAL A 211 -7.18 8.67 -7.09
C VAL A 211 -6.64 9.44 -8.29
N TRP A 212 -5.39 9.15 -8.66
CA TRP A 212 -4.73 9.90 -9.70
C TRP A 212 -5.13 9.49 -11.10
N GLU A 213 -5.20 10.49 -11.99
CA GLU A 213 -5.11 10.25 -13.42
C GLU A 213 -3.76 9.61 -13.77
N ALA A 214 -3.71 8.88 -14.88
CA ALA A 214 -2.56 8.12 -15.35
C ALA A 214 -1.33 9.00 -15.62
N GLU A 215 -0.54 9.27 -14.58
CA GLU A 215 0.66 10.11 -14.62
C GLU A 215 1.96 9.29 -14.54
N HIS A 216 2.02 8.37 -13.58
CA HIS A 216 3.20 7.54 -13.34
C HIS A 216 3.09 6.19 -14.05
N ALA A 217 4.19 5.77 -14.69
CA ALA A 217 4.19 4.53 -15.45
C ALA A 217 5.45 3.70 -15.22
N MET A 218 5.28 2.38 -15.33
CA MET A 218 6.38 1.42 -15.36
C MET A 218 6.48 0.75 -16.73
N GLU A 219 7.70 0.37 -17.10
CA GLU A 219 7.94 -0.41 -18.31
C GLU A 219 8.09 -1.89 -17.94
N LEU A 220 7.14 -2.71 -18.40
CA LEU A 220 7.15 -4.14 -18.15
C LEU A 220 7.12 -4.94 -19.45
N PRO A 221 7.70 -6.15 -19.48
CA PRO A 221 7.58 -7.05 -20.63
C PRO A 221 6.13 -7.51 -20.82
N GLU A 222 5.42 -7.74 -19.71
CA GLU A 222 4.02 -8.17 -19.64
C GLU A 222 3.33 -7.59 -18.41
N ARG A 223 1.99 -7.49 -18.45
CA ARG A 223 1.18 -6.99 -17.34
C ARG A 223 0.80 -8.14 -16.40
N THR A 224 1.73 -8.52 -15.52
CA THR A 224 1.54 -9.58 -14.52
C THR A 224 2.05 -9.12 -13.15
N ALA A 225 1.49 -9.67 -12.07
CA ALA A 225 1.95 -9.37 -10.72
C ALA A 225 3.44 -9.69 -10.54
N ALA A 226 3.92 -10.80 -11.10
CA ALA A 226 5.34 -11.17 -11.04
C ALA A 226 6.23 -10.12 -11.71
N ALA A 227 5.83 -9.59 -12.88
CA ALA A 227 6.59 -8.55 -13.58
C ALA A 227 6.62 -7.23 -12.77
N VAL A 228 5.52 -6.88 -12.09
CA VAL A 228 5.46 -5.71 -11.20
C VAL A 228 6.41 -5.89 -10.01
N LEU A 229 6.35 -7.03 -9.32
CA LEU A 229 7.21 -7.29 -8.15
C LEU A 229 8.70 -7.33 -8.56
N ASN A 230 9.04 -7.94 -9.70
CA ASN A 230 10.40 -7.91 -10.24
C ASN A 230 10.85 -6.48 -10.57
N TRP A 231 9.97 -5.67 -11.16
CA TRP A 231 10.28 -4.26 -11.43
C TRP A 231 10.53 -3.49 -10.14
N LEU A 232 9.74 -3.72 -9.08
CA LEU A 232 9.94 -3.09 -7.77
C LEU A 232 11.27 -3.52 -7.15
N GLN A 233 11.67 -4.78 -7.23
CA GLN A 233 12.95 -5.29 -6.74
C GLN A 233 14.16 -4.80 -7.56
N GLY A 234 13.95 -4.21 -8.74
CA GLY A 234 15.04 -3.82 -9.64
C GLY A 234 15.70 -5.00 -10.36
N THR A 235 15.08 -6.17 -10.32
CA THR A 235 15.52 -7.35 -11.08
C THR A 235 14.97 -7.25 -12.52
N ARG A 236 15.83 -7.49 -13.52
CA ARG A 236 15.46 -7.47 -14.96
C ARG A 236 15.00 -8.83 -15.42
#